data_3f99bc2d67d0c140b2a7a4434d0d9773
#
_entry.id   3f99bc2d67d0c140b2a7a4434d0d9773
#
_cell.length_a   1.000
_cell.length_b   1.000
_cell.length_c   1.000
_cell.angle_alpha   90.00
_cell.angle_beta   90.00
_cell.angle_gamma   90.00
#
_symmetry.space_group_name_H-M   'P 1'
#
loop_
_entity.id
_entity.type
_entity.pdbx_description
1 polymer ?
#
loop_
_entity_poly.entity_id
_entity_poly.type
_entity_poly.pdbx_seq_one_letter_code
_entity_poly.pdbx_strand_id
1 'polypeptide(L)'
;MPKTEAVELSMARWASLQFHVRWAYRGTPVLMHTRATKNDSVSAWLIEKGSVRLVMNDRDRRVGAGQWVVFPPGQVAFEFSENARILSVSFYAAWIDGQPLFDLDEPTVAAATRFPNLLRASGALAEFVGRRFPGAVQFYHQASADLETFLRLQTLSQRWLAAMAKLLTANTRGRDAEPADPRAATARQLIDLNTPAVPFVERALPQQLGLSSSHLDRIFVTAFGQTPRAYAERCRLTWAKQALASQDVAVKQVALRLGFRYPSHFTHWFQKLAGQTPRDYRANAGRQRVA
;
A
#
# COMPACT_ATOMS: atom_id res chain seq x y z
N MET A 1 -30.51 -7.60 1.21
CA MET A 1 -29.06 -7.40 1.26
C MET A 1 -28.80 -6.03 1.86
N PRO A 2 -28.06 -5.90 2.97
CA PRO A 2 -27.77 -4.60 3.52
C PRO A 2 -26.96 -3.80 2.47
N LYS A 3 -27.41 -2.59 2.16
CA LYS A 3 -26.63 -1.63 1.38
C LYS A 3 -25.39 -1.33 2.21
N THR A 4 -24.21 -1.72 1.74
CA THR A 4 -22.96 -1.24 2.31
C THR A 4 -22.95 0.27 2.09
N GLU A 5 -23.18 1.06 3.14
CA GLU A 5 -23.08 2.51 3.07
C GLU A 5 -21.66 2.85 2.64
N ALA A 6 -21.55 3.70 1.63
CA ALA A 6 -20.27 4.22 1.21
C ALA A 6 -19.69 5.02 2.39
N VAL A 7 -18.48 4.68 2.80
CA VAL A 7 -17.80 5.40 3.88
C VAL A 7 -17.42 6.77 3.35
N GLU A 8 -18.00 7.81 3.90
CA GLU A 8 -17.61 9.20 3.63
C GLU A 8 -16.48 9.59 4.56
N LEU A 9 -15.37 10.03 3.99
CA LEU A 9 -14.21 10.55 4.69
C LEU A 9 -13.96 11.99 4.27
N SER A 10 -13.37 12.79 5.14
CA SER A 10 -12.97 14.17 4.80
C SER A 10 -11.97 14.18 3.64
N MET A 11 -11.98 15.23 2.81
CA MET A 11 -11.01 15.40 1.72
C MET A 11 -9.58 15.44 2.24
N ALA A 12 -9.35 15.94 3.46
CA ALA A 12 -8.04 15.90 4.12
C ALA A 12 -7.58 14.45 4.37
N ARG A 13 -8.51 13.56 4.76
CA ARG A 13 -8.17 12.14 4.91
C ARG A 13 -7.82 11.50 3.56
N TRP A 14 -8.60 11.78 2.52
CA TRP A 14 -8.29 11.30 1.17
C TRP A 14 -6.94 11.82 0.66
N ALA A 15 -6.56 13.06 0.99
CA ALA A 15 -5.26 13.62 0.63
C ALA A 15 -4.07 12.88 1.29
N SER A 16 -4.30 12.18 2.41
CA SER A 16 -3.28 11.36 3.08
C SER A 16 -3.12 9.95 2.49
N LEU A 17 -3.95 9.58 1.51
CA LEU A 17 -3.88 8.28 0.85
C LEU A 17 -2.63 8.19 -0.03
N GLN A 18 -1.81 7.19 0.26
CA GLN A 18 -0.66 6.83 -0.57
C GLN A 18 -1.05 5.67 -1.48
N PHE A 19 -1.14 5.96 -2.77
CA PHE A 19 -1.47 4.97 -3.77
C PHE A 19 -0.48 5.00 -4.92
N HIS A 20 0.05 3.85 -5.27
CA HIS A 20 0.83 3.65 -6.48
C HIS A 20 0.73 2.21 -6.99
N VAL A 21 0.66 2.07 -8.29
CA VAL A 21 0.81 0.79 -8.95
C VAL A 21 2.30 0.44 -8.97
N ARG A 22 2.66 -0.77 -8.61
CA ARG A 22 4.04 -1.27 -8.58
C ARG A 22 4.38 -2.07 -9.82
N TRP A 23 3.36 -2.75 -10.36
CA TRP A 23 3.49 -3.67 -11.47
C TRP A 23 2.18 -3.75 -12.26
N ALA A 24 2.27 -3.80 -13.58
CA ALA A 24 1.16 -4.14 -14.45
C ALA A 24 1.69 -4.96 -15.63
N TYR A 25 1.15 -6.15 -15.84
CA TYR A 25 1.65 -7.11 -16.80
C TYR A 25 0.53 -7.95 -17.40
N ARG A 26 0.64 -8.31 -18.65
CA ARG A 26 -0.28 -9.23 -19.33
C ARG A 26 0.52 -10.25 -20.15
N GLY A 27 0.38 -11.51 -19.81
CA GLY A 27 1.10 -12.58 -20.51
C GLY A 27 1.11 -13.90 -19.75
N THR A 28 2.08 -14.74 -20.07
CA THR A 28 2.38 -15.96 -19.30
C THR A 28 2.98 -15.55 -17.95
N PRO A 29 2.59 -16.17 -16.82
CA PRO A 29 3.18 -15.86 -15.53
C PRO A 29 4.72 -15.94 -15.57
N VAL A 30 5.40 -14.93 -15.01
CA VAL A 30 6.88 -14.92 -14.96
C VAL A 30 7.40 -16.04 -14.07
N LEU A 31 6.69 -16.30 -12.98
CA LEU A 31 6.91 -17.43 -12.08
C LEU A 31 5.70 -18.36 -12.19
N MET A 32 5.91 -19.61 -12.58
CA MET A 32 4.85 -20.61 -12.71
C MET A 32 4.43 -21.18 -11.36
N HIS A 33 5.35 -21.24 -10.42
CA HIS A 33 5.08 -21.73 -9.06
C HIS A 33 6.00 -21.09 -8.02
N THR A 34 5.53 -21.02 -6.78
CA THR A 34 6.36 -20.70 -5.62
C THR A 34 5.88 -21.49 -4.42
N ARG A 35 6.82 -21.95 -3.57
CA ARG A 35 6.47 -22.68 -2.34
C ARG A 35 6.02 -21.76 -1.21
N ALA A 36 6.68 -20.63 -1.08
CA ALA A 36 6.26 -19.51 -0.24
C ALA A 36 7.08 -18.28 -0.61
N THR A 37 6.42 -17.19 -0.91
CA THR A 37 7.07 -15.88 -1.09
C THR A 37 6.33 -14.85 -0.27
N LYS A 38 7.08 -13.88 0.26
CA LYS A 38 6.48 -12.75 0.95
C LYS A 38 6.08 -11.70 -0.07
N ASN A 39 4.79 -11.47 -0.20
CA ASN A 39 4.25 -10.40 -1.02
C ASN A 39 4.06 -9.15 -0.15
N ASP A 40 4.68 -8.03 -0.53
CA ASP A 40 4.61 -6.76 0.22
C ASP A 40 3.54 -5.79 -0.31
N SER A 41 2.76 -6.22 -1.30
CA SER A 41 1.75 -5.41 -1.95
C SER A 41 0.47 -6.19 -2.18
N VAL A 42 -0.63 -5.49 -2.36
CA VAL A 42 -1.86 -6.14 -2.83
C VAL A 42 -1.65 -6.55 -4.28
N SER A 43 -2.00 -7.79 -4.61
CA SER A 43 -1.93 -8.31 -5.97
C SER A 43 -3.32 -8.65 -6.50
N ALA A 44 -3.59 -8.26 -7.72
CA ALA A 44 -4.81 -8.55 -8.45
C ALA A 44 -4.46 -9.29 -9.75
N TRP A 45 -4.91 -10.54 -9.86
CA TRP A 45 -4.72 -11.35 -11.06
C TRP A 45 -6.06 -11.69 -11.70
N LEU A 46 -6.21 -11.38 -12.98
CA LEU A 46 -7.22 -12.00 -13.81
C LEU A 46 -6.60 -13.22 -14.48
N ILE A 47 -7.21 -14.35 -14.30
CA ILE A 47 -6.83 -15.56 -15.04
C ILE A 47 -7.53 -15.50 -16.40
N GLU A 48 -6.79 -15.23 -17.45
CA GLU A 48 -7.33 -15.15 -18.82
C GLU A 48 -7.43 -16.55 -19.45
N LYS A 49 -6.48 -17.44 -19.13
CA LYS A 49 -6.44 -18.82 -19.59
C LYS A 49 -5.80 -19.70 -18.51
N GLY A 50 -6.24 -20.97 -18.45
CA GLY A 50 -5.72 -21.91 -17.45
C GLY A 50 -6.29 -21.68 -16.06
N SER A 51 -5.49 -21.95 -15.04
CA SER A 51 -5.86 -21.79 -13.63
C SER A 51 -4.64 -21.51 -12.77
N VAL A 52 -4.89 -21.03 -11.55
CA VAL A 52 -3.92 -20.95 -10.46
C VAL A 52 -4.47 -21.60 -9.21
N ARG A 53 -3.63 -22.36 -8.52
CA ARG A 53 -3.82 -22.77 -7.14
C ARG A 53 -3.07 -21.81 -6.25
N LEU A 54 -3.73 -21.19 -5.29
CA LEU A 54 -3.16 -20.18 -4.40
C LEU A 54 -3.40 -20.61 -2.96
N VAL A 55 -2.32 -20.68 -2.17
CA VAL A 55 -2.36 -21.02 -0.75
C VAL A 55 -1.88 -19.83 0.06
N MET A 56 -2.72 -19.37 0.98
CA MET A 56 -2.43 -18.24 1.87
C MET A 56 -3.13 -18.46 3.22
N ASN A 57 -2.40 -18.30 4.33
CA ASN A 57 -2.95 -18.51 5.68
C ASN A 57 -3.62 -19.89 5.84
N ASP A 58 -2.96 -20.96 5.37
CA ASP A 58 -3.44 -22.36 5.35
C ASP A 58 -4.76 -22.59 4.56
N ARG A 59 -5.18 -21.61 3.77
CA ARG A 59 -6.32 -21.71 2.89
C ARG A 59 -5.89 -21.94 1.45
N ASP A 60 -6.44 -22.98 0.86
CA ASP A 60 -6.20 -23.38 -0.52
C ASP A 60 -7.37 -22.91 -1.39
N ARG A 61 -7.05 -22.17 -2.46
CA ARG A 61 -8.05 -21.70 -3.43
C ARG A 61 -7.59 -21.96 -4.84
N ARG A 62 -8.46 -22.54 -5.64
CA ARG A 62 -8.28 -22.67 -7.08
C ARG A 62 -9.08 -21.61 -7.81
N VAL A 63 -8.42 -20.87 -8.70
CA VAL A 63 -9.02 -19.79 -9.50
C VAL A 63 -8.84 -20.14 -10.98
N GLY A 64 -9.92 -20.16 -11.72
CA GLY A 64 -9.96 -20.54 -13.14
C GLY A 64 -10.06 -19.34 -14.08
N ALA A 65 -10.04 -19.64 -15.38
CA ALA A 65 -10.18 -18.63 -16.43
C ALA A 65 -11.47 -17.79 -16.25
N GLY A 66 -11.40 -16.51 -16.55
CA GLY A 66 -12.51 -15.56 -16.40
C GLY A 66 -12.72 -15.06 -14.98
N GLN A 67 -11.83 -15.36 -14.04
CA GLN A 67 -11.95 -14.93 -12.64
C GLN A 67 -10.80 -14.01 -12.25
N TRP A 68 -11.16 -12.96 -11.51
CA TRP A 68 -10.22 -12.17 -10.72
C TRP A 68 -9.93 -12.86 -9.40
N VAL A 69 -8.67 -12.80 -8.95
CA VAL A 69 -8.28 -13.01 -7.56
C VAL A 69 -7.48 -11.80 -7.07
N VAL A 70 -7.93 -11.23 -5.95
CA VAL A 70 -7.23 -10.14 -5.27
C VAL A 70 -6.82 -10.64 -3.90
N PHE A 71 -5.54 -10.54 -3.57
CA PHE A 71 -5.02 -11.03 -2.31
C PHE A 71 -4.11 -10.01 -1.63
N PRO A 72 -4.11 -9.97 -0.28
CA PRO A 72 -3.36 -9.01 0.51
C PRO A 72 -1.86 -9.28 0.48
N PRO A 73 -1.04 -8.34 1.01
CA PRO A 73 0.34 -8.63 1.39
C PRO A 73 0.40 -9.80 2.39
N GLY A 74 1.46 -10.59 2.29
CA GLY A 74 1.66 -11.73 3.19
C GLY A 74 2.46 -12.85 2.55
N GLN A 75 2.55 -13.98 3.23
CA GLN A 75 3.13 -15.19 2.66
C GLN A 75 2.11 -15.86 1.73
N VAL A 76 2.52 -16.12 0.51
CA VAL A 76 1.70 -16.76 -0.51
C VAL A 76 2.49 -17.84 -1.24
N ALA A 77 1.86 -19.01 -1.41
CA ALA A 77 2.32 -20.05 -2.33
C ALA A 77 1.33 -20.11 -3.49
N PHE A 78 1.84 -20.35 -4.69
CA PHE A 78 0.98 -20.50 -5.86
C PHE A 78 1.58 -21.46 -6.89
N GLU A 79 0.69 -22.03 -7.70
CA GLU A 79 1.02 -22.91 -8.81
C GLU A 79 0.06 -22.63 -9.97
N PHE A 80 0.61 -22.21 -11.09
CA PHE A 80 -0.15 -21.98 -12.32
C PHE A 80 -0.17 -23.26 -13.20
N SER A 81 -1.26 -23.46 -13.94
CA SER A 81 -1.28 -24.45 -15.01
C SER A 81 -0.34 -24.06 -16.14
N GLU A 82 0.22 -25.03 -16.86
CA GLU A 82 1.21 -24.81 -17.94
C GLU A 82 0.74 -23.82 -19.02
N ASN A 83 -0.56 -23.80 -19.30
CA ASN A 83 -1.16 -22.93 -20.31
C ASN A 83 -1.68 -21.62 -19.74
N ALA A 84 -1.31 -21.25 -18.52
CA ALA A 84 -1.84 -20.07 -17.85
C ALA A 84 -1.45 -18.77 -18.58
N ARG A 85 -2.42 -17.86 -18.67
CA ARG A 85 -2.23 -16.46 -19.06
C ARG A 85 -2.94 -15.59 -18.05
N ILE A 86 -2.27 -14.52 -17.66
CA ILE A 86 -2.77 -13.61 -16.64
C ILE A 86 -2.69 -12.15 -17.08
N LEU A 87 -3.58 -11.35 -16.52
CA LEU A 87 -3.45 -9.91 -16.44
C LEU A 87 -3.24 -9.57 -14.96
N SER A 88 -2.04 -9.13 -14.62
CA SER A 88 -1.58 -8.91 -13.24
C SER A 88 -1.38 -7.44 -12.97
N VAL A 89 -1.90 -6.95 -11.85
CA VAL A 89 -1.59 -5.61 -11.31
C VAL A 89 -1.24 -5.76 -9.84
N SER A 90 -0.07 -5.27 -9.47
CA SER A 90 0.38 -5.18 -8.08
C SER A 90 0.41 -3.71 -7.66
N PHE A 91 -0.13 -3.41 -6.48
CA PHE A 91 -0.30 -2.04 -6.02
C PHE A 91 -0.14 -1.90 -4.52
N TYR A 92 0.21 -0.69 -4.12
CA TYR A 92 0.19 -0.23 -2.75
C TYR A 92 -0.94 0.79 -2.60
N ALA A 93 -1.78 0.60 -1.60
CA ALA A 93 -2.84 1.55 -1.25
C ALA A 93 -3.01 1.53 0.28
N ALA A 94 -2.49 2.55 0.93
CA ALA A 94 -2.54 2.68 2.39
C ALA A 94 -2.55 4.15 2.79
N TRP A 95 -3.03 4.41 3.99
CA TRP A 95 -2.92 5.72 4.60
C TRP A 95 -1.47 6.00 4.99
N ILE A 96 -1.14 7.28 5.23
CA ILE A 96 0.23 7.69 5.59
C ILE A 96 0.76 6.98 6.84
N ASP A 97 -0.13 6.54 7.73
CA ASP A 97 0.21 5.75 8.91
C ASP A 97 0.45 4.25 8.62
N GLY A 98 0.36 3.84 7.36
CA GLY A 98 0.57 2.48 6.92
C GLY A 98 -0.65 1.55 7.05
N GLN A 99 -1.80 2.06 7.51
CA GLN A 99 -3.02 1.26 7.51
C GLN A 99 -3.49 1.05 6.06
N PRO A 100 -3.85 -0.18 5.67
CA PRO A 100 -4.29 -0.43 4.31
C PRO A 100 -5.63 0.27 4.01
N LEU A 101 -5.79 0.72 2.77
CA LEU A 101 -7.07 1.24 2.27
C LEU A 101 -8.16 0.16 2.26
N PHE A 102 -7.78 -1.06 1.85
CA PHE A 102 -8.66 -2.21 1.79
C PHE A 102 -8.26 -3.22 2.85
N ASP A 103 -9.21 -3.59 3.71
CA ASP A 103 -9.01 -4.62 4.73
C ASP A 103 -9.28 -5.99 4.09
N LEU A 104 -8.21 -6.58 3.60
CA LEU A 104 -8.24 -7.89 2.95
C LEU A 104 -7.60 -8.91 3.89
N ASP A 105 -8.41 -9.66 4.62
CA ASP A 105 -7.90 -10.76 5.47
C ASP A 105 -7.62 -12.03 4.63
N GLU A 106 -8.29 -12.13 3.46
CA GLU A 106 -8.26 -13.30 2.60
C GLU A 106 -8.29 -12.93 1.11
N PRO A 107 -7.87 -13.86 0.23
CA PRO A 107 -8.05 -13.70 -1.20
C PRO A 107 -9.52 -13.57 -1.58
N THR A 108 -9.86 -12.49 -2.28
CA THR A 108 -11.20 -12.24 -2.83
C THR A 108 -11.24 -12.71 -4.28
N VAL A 109 -12.21 -13.57 -4.61
CA VAL A 109 -12.41 -14.09 -5.98
C VAL A 109 -13.73 -13.57 -6.54
N ALA A 110 -13.68 -13.10 -7.80
CA ALA A 110 -14.87 -12.57 -8.48
C ALA A 110 -14.85 -12.85 -9.99
N ALA A 111 -16.02 -13.09 -10.59
CA ALA A 111 -16.12 -13.25 -12.02
C ALA A 111 -15.79 -11.92 -12.75
N ALA A 112 -14.94 -11.99 -13.77
CA ALA A 112 -14.49 -10.80 -14.51
C ALA A 112 -15.64 -10.10 -15.25
N THR A 113 -16.63 -10.84 -15.67
CA THR A 113 -17.84 -10.32 -16.35
C THR A 113 -18.62 -9.31 -15.51
N ARG A 114 -18.51 -9.37 -14.18
CA ARG A 114 -19.13 -8.41 -13.26
C ARG A 114 -18.41 -7.06 -13.22
N PHE A 115 -17.16 -7.00 -13.69
CA PHE A 115 -16.29 -5.82 -13.56
C PHE A 115 -15.62 -5.44 -14.89
N PRO A 116 -16.41 -5.12 -15.96
CA PRO A 116 -15.84 -4.83 -17.29
C PRO A 116 -14.96 -3.59 -17.31
N ASN A 117 -15.22 -2.62 -16.42
CA ASN A 117 -14.38 -1.43 -16.30
C ASN A 117 -13.00 -1.75 -15.71
N LEU A 118 -12.93 -2.69 -14.76
CA LEU A 118 -11.66 -3.15 -14.19
C LEU A 118 -10.83 -3.87 -15.25
N LEU A 119 -11.45 -4.73 -16.06
CA LEU A 119 -10.77 -5.42 -17.16
C LEU A 119 -10.16 -4.41 -18.14
N ARG A 120 -10.93 -3.41 -18.58
CA ARG A 120 -10.45 -2.36 -19.50
C ARG A 120 -9.33 -1.53 -18.90
N ALA A 121 -9.48 -1.09 -17.65
CA ALA A 121 -8.48 -0.27 -16.97
C ALA A 121 -7.17 -1.05 -16.74
N SER A 122 -7.25 -2.32 -16.35
CA SER A 122 -6.08 -3.18 -16.15
C SER A 122 -5.35 -3.45 -17.48
N GLY A 123 -6.10 -3.70 -18.57
CA GLY A 123 -5.53 -3.87 -19.90
C GLY A 123 -4.78 -2.63 -20.38
N ALA A 124 -5.40 -1.44 -20.26
CA ALA A 124 -4.78 -0.18 -20.64
C ALA A 124 -3.52 0.12 -19.82
N LEU A 125 -3.56 -0.16 -18.52
CA LEU A 125 -2.42 0.03 -17.63
C LEU A 125 -1.27 -0.93 -17.97
N ALA A 126 -1.54 -2.22 -18.17
CA ALA A 126 -0.54 -3.21 -18.54
C ALA A 126 0.08 -2.93 -19.92
N GLU A 127 -0.73 -2.49 -20.87
CA GLU A 127 -0.26 -2.10 -22.21
C GLU A 127 0.65 -0.86 -22.15
N PHE A 128 0.27 0.15 -21.38
CA PHE A 128 1.09 1.36 -21.20
C PHE A 128 2.43 1.02 -20.53
N VAL A 129 2.40 0.26 -19.42
CA VAL A 129 3.60 -0.16 -18.69
C VAL A 129 4.50 -1.01 -19.59
N GLY A 130 3.95 -2.00 -20.28
CA GLY A 130 4.71 -2.89 -21.17
C GLY A 130 5.40 -2.16 -22.34
N ARG A 131 4.74 -1.13 -22.90
CA ARG A 131 5.35 -0.31 -23.97
C ARG A 131 6.39 0.69 -23.46
N ARG A 132 6.12 1.32 -22.34
CA ARG A 132 6.97 2.43 -21.86
C ARG A 132 8.14 1.96 -21.01
N PHE A 133 8.01 0.81 -20.35
CA PHE A 133 9.01 0.23 -19.45
C PHE A 133 9.32 -1.23 -19.80
N PRO A 134 9.76 -1.54 -21.03
CA PRO A 134 9.91 -2.92 -21.49
C PRO A 134 10.98 -3.70 -20.73
N GLY A 135 11.96 -3.01 -20.11
CA GLY A 135 12.99 -3.63 -19.28
C GLY A 135 12.62 -3.79 -17.80
N ALA A 136 11.46 -3.30 -17.38
CA ALA A 136 11.02 -3.40 -16.01
C ALA A 136 10.30 -4.73 -15.79
N VAL A 137 11.05 -5.81 -15.54
CA VAL A 137 10.53 -7.19 -15.49
C VAL A 137 9.58 -7.43 -14.31
N GLN A 138 9.71 -6.68 -13.21
CA GLN A 138 8.83 -6.83 -12.04
C GLN A 138 8.33 -5.52 -11.43
N PHE A 139 9.11 -4.44 -11.46
CA PHE A 139 8.74 -3.17 -10.86
C PHE A 139 9.24 -2.00 -11.70
N TYR A 140 8.33 -1.18 -12.23
CA TYR A 140 8.72 0.01 -13.00
C TYR A 140 9.05 1.23 -12.14
N HIS A 141 8.82 1.21 -10.83
CA HIS A 141 9.06 2.35 -9.96
C HIS A 141 10.54 2.78 -9.86
N GLN A 142 11.45 1.99 -10.39
CA GLN A 142 12.87 2.34 -10.54
C GLN A 142 13.19 2.93 -11.92
N ALA A 143 12.24 2.87 -12.86
CA ALA A 143 12.45 3.42 -14.18
C ALA A 143 12.30 4.95 -14.16
N SER A 144 13.14 5.63 -14.91
CA SER A 144 13.02 7.08 -15.12
C SER A 144 11.92 7.37 -16.12
N ALA A 145 11.18 8.43 -15.90
CA ALA A 145 10.13 8.91 -16.77
C ALA A 145 10.12 10.44 -16.83
N ASP A 146 9.72 11.00 -17.97
CA ASP A 146 9.40 12.41 -18.07
C ASP A 146 8.05 12.72 -17.41
N LEU A 147 7.75 14.00 -17.26
CA LEU A 147 6.53 14.47 -16.59
C LEU A 147 5.26 13.97 -17.29
N GLU A 148 5.23 13.98 -18.63
CA GLU A 148 4.06 13.52 -19.41
C GLU A 148 3.80 12.03 -19.16
N THR A 149 4.82 11.21 -19.25
CA THR A 149 4.76 9.77 -18.95
C THR A 149 4.28 9.52 -17.53
N PHE A 150 4.83 10.26 -16.55
CA PHE A 150 4.42 10.17 -15.15
C PHE A 150 2.94 10.52 -14.97
N LEU A 151 2.48 11.66 -15.50
CA LEU A 151 1.08 12.10 -15.38
C LEU A 151 0.11 11.12 -16.06
N ARG A 152 0.50 10.58 -17.22
CA ARG A 152 -0.31 9.58 -17.91
C ARG A 152 -0.42 8.29 -17.12
N LEU A 153 0.68 7.83 -16.52
CA LEU A 153 0.69 6.67 -15.63
C LEU A 153 -0.21 6.90 -14.40
N GLN A 154 -0.11 8.08 -13.78
CA GLN A 154 -0.97 8.44 -12.65
C GLN A 154 -2.46 8.41 -13.03
N THR A 155 -2.81 8.98 -14.17
CA THR A 155 -4.21 8.97 -14.66
C THR A 155 -4.74 7.55 -14.86
N LEU A 156 -3.94 6.68 -15.50
CA LEU A 156 -4.30 5.26 -15.69
C LEU A 156 -4.44 4.53 -14.36
N SER A 157 -3.52 4.79 -13.42
CA SER A 157 -3.52 4.18 -12.08
C SER A 157 -4.74 4.59 -11.28
N GLN A 158 -5.13 5.86 -11.31
CA GLN A 158 -6.33 6.36 -10.61
C GLN A 158 -7.62 5.78 -11.21
N ARG A 159 -7.72 5.70 -12.54
CA ARG A 159 -8.86 5.04 -13.22
C ARG A 159 -8.96 3.56 -12.84
N TRP A 160 -7.80 2.90 -12.75
CA TRP A 160 -7.73 1.52 -12.33
C TRP A 160 -8.18 1.36 -10.87
N LEU A 161 -7.69 2.20 -9.95
CA LEU A 161 -8.10 2.17 -8.54
C LEU A 161 -9.61 2.36 -8.37
N ALA A 162 -10.19 3.32 -9.09
CA ALA A 162 -11.64 3.56 -9.07
C ALA A 162 -12.46 2.33 -9.55
N ALA A 163 -11.92 1.60 -10.53
CA ALA A 163 -12.56 0.36 -11.00
C ALA A 163 -12.36 -0.81 -10.00
N MET A 164 -11.17 -0.93 -9.40
CA MET A 164 -10.84 -1.94 -8.39
C MET A 164 -11.65 -1.74 -7.11
N ALA A 165 -11.86 -0.49 -6.68
CA ALA A 165 -12.66 -0.17 -5.52
C ALA A 165 -14.07 -0.79 -5.60
N LYS A 166 -14.69 -0.86 -6.79
CA LYS A 166 -16.00 -1.50 -6.97
C LYS A 166 -15.99 -3.01 -6.69
N LEU A 167 -14.86 -3.67 -6.93
CA LEU A 167 -14.69 -5.09 -6.57
C LEU A 167 -14.46 -5.26 -5.08
N LEU A 168 -13.73 -4.34 -4.46
CA LEU A 168 -13.31 -4.43 -3.07
C LEU A 168 -14.23 -3.69 -2.08
N THR A 169 -15.26 -2.96 -2.55
CA THR A 169 -16.13 -2.12 -1.69
C THR A 169 -16.81 -2.92 -0.58
N ALA A 170 -17.12 -4.19 -0.81
CA ALA A 170 -17.64 -5.07 0.24
C ALA A 170 -16.65 -5.32 1.39
N ASN A 171 -15.36 -5.11 1.14
CA ASN A 171 -14.26 -5.35 2.09
C ASN A 171 -13.60 -4.03 2.55
N THR A 172 -14.15 -2.88 2.15
CA THR A 172 -13.65 -1.59 2.63
C THR A 172 -14.22 -1.38 4.02
N ARG A 173 -13.43 -1.61 5.05
CA ARG A 173 -13.79 -1.15 6.39
C ARG A 173 -13.56 0.35 6.45
N GLY A 174 -14.65 1.08 6.48
CA GLY A 174 -14.65 2.46 6.95
C GLY A 174 -14.28 2.48 8.42
N ARG A 175 -13.00 2.45 8.72
CA ARG A 175 -12.49 2.45 10.09
C ARG A 175 -12.59 3.80 10.78
N ASP A 176 -12.92 4.83 10.05
CA ASP A 176 -12.98 6.18 10.61
C ASP A 176 -14.37 6.77 10.41
N ALA A 177 -15.33 6.39 11.25
CA ALA A 177 -16.38 7.34 11.60
C ALA A 177 -15.69 8.64 12.02
N GLU A 178 -16.18 9.80 11.57
CA GLU A 178 -15.61 11.08 12.03
C GLU A 178 -15.53 11.07 13.55
N PRO A 179 -14.38 11.46 14.15
CA PRO A 179 -14.24 11.48 15.59
C PRO A 179 -15.32 12.35 16.20
N ALA A 180 -15.90 11.93 17.32
CA ALA A 180 -16.88 12.70 18.06
C ALA A 180 -16.32 14.09 18.47
N ASP A 181 -14.98 14.20 18.61
CA ASP A 181 -14.29 15.49 18.81
C ASP A 181 -13.49 15.84 17.53
N PRO A 182 -13.89 16.90 16.79
CA PRO A 182 -13.23 17.28 15.53
C PRO A 182 -11.76 17.68 15.72
N ARG A 183 -11.33 18.04 16.94
CA ARG A 183 -9.93 18.36 17.23
C ARG A 183 -9.02 17.14 17.11
N ALA A 184 -9.54 15.92 17.32
CA ALA A 184 -8.79 14.71 17.08
C ALA A 184 -8.47 14.52 15.58
N ALA A 185 -9.43 14.82 14.70
CA ALA A 185 -9.19 14.79 13.25
C ALA A 185 -8.18 15.86 12.82
N THR A 186 -8.29 17.08 13.36
CA THR A 186 -7.33 18.16 13.11
C THR A 186 -5.93 17.79 13.59
N ALA A 187 -5.83 17.19 14.78
CA ALA A 187 -4.54 16.69 15.31
C ALA A 187 -3.89 15.68 14.35
N ARG A 188 -4.67 14.72 13.89
CA ARG A 188 -4.19 13.73 12.92
C ARG A 188 -3.69 14.41 11.63
N GLN A 189 -4.48 15.33 11.08
CA GLN A 189 -4.10 16.09 9.88
C GLN A 189 -2.78 16.85 10.07
N LEU A 190 -2.60 17.51 11.21
CA LEU A 190 -1.35 18.22 11.52
C LEU A 190 -0.16 17.27 11.62
N ILE A 191 -0.33 16.07 12.17
CA ILE A 191 0.72 15.05 12.19
C ILE A 191 1.02 14.58 10.76
N ASP A 192 0.00 14.29 9.96
CA ASP A 192 0.14 13.82 8.57
C ASP A 192 0.92 14.84 7.71
N LEU A 193 0.60 16.12 7.83
CA LEU A 193 1.26 17.22 7.12
C LEU A 193 2.72 17.42 7.53
N ASN A 194 3.06 17.09 8.78
CA ASN A 194 4.43 17.24 9.30
C ASN A 194 5.29 15.98 9.14
N THR A 195 4.73 14.89 8.66
CA THR A 195 5.49 13.67 8.35
C THR A 195 6.13 13.80 6.95
N PRO A 196 7.41 13.44 6.79
CA PRO A 196 8.33 12.81 7.74
C PRO A 196 9.37 13.76 8.34
N ALA A 197 9.48 14.99 7.82
CA ALA A 197 10.66 15.83 7.95
C ALA A 197 10.83 16.47 9.34
N VAL A 198 9.74 16.74 10.01
CA VAL A 198 9.77 17.42 11.31
C VAL A 198 9.46 16.41 12.41
N PRO A 199 10.35 16.26 13.42
CA PRO A 199 10.05 15.46 14.59
C PRO A 199 8.76 15.96 15.24
N PHE A 200 7.89 15.04 15.61
CA PHE A 200 6.67 15.36 16.34
C PHE A 200 7.04 16.00 17.69
N VAL A 201 6.61 17.22 17.90
CA VAL A 201 6.84 17.96 19.15
C VAL A 201 5.58 17.90 19.97
N GLU A 202 5.59 17.08 21.03
CA GLU A 202 4.43 16.82 21.91
C GLU A 202 3.80 18.10 22.49
N ARG A 203 4.60 19.15 22.71
CA ARG A 203 4.11 20.42 23.25
C ARG A 203 3.48 21.32 22.20
N ALA A 204 3.96 21.30 20.96
CA ALA A 204 3.46 22.20 19.92
C ALA A 204 2.04 21.82 19.46
N LEU A 205 1.75 20.54 19.31
CA LEU A 205 0.46 20.07 18.81
C LEU A 205 -0.71 20.38 19.77
N PRO A 206 -0.63 20.12 21.10
CA PRO A 206 -1.67 20.50 22.03
C PRO A 206 -1.89 22.01 22.06
N GLN A 207 -0.83 22.82 22.05
CA GLN A 207 -0.91 24.28 22.04
C GLN A 207 -1.63 24.83 20.81
N GLN A 208 -1.33 24.29 19.62
CA GLN A 208 -2.00 24.68 18.37
C GLN A 208 -3.51 24.41 18.39
N LEU A 209 -3.92 23.40 19.15
CA LEU A 209 -5.33 23.01 19.31
C LEU A 209 -6.03 23.61 20.53
N GLY A 210 -5.32 24.40 21.32
CA GLY A 210 -5.85 24.94 22.57
C GLY A 210 -6.18 23.87 23.61
N LEU A 211 -5.41 22.78 23.66
CA LEU A 211 -5.63 21.62 24.53
C LEU A 211 -4.46 21.38 25.46
N SER A 212 -4.72 20.72 26.60
CA SER A 212 -3.68 20.06 27.36
C SER A 212 -3.25 18.77 26.68
N SER A 213 -2.00 18.31 26.91
CA SER A 213 -1.49 17.04 26.34
C SER A 213 -2.37 15.85 26.73
N SER A 214 -2.80 15.78 28.00
CA SER A 214 -3.66 14.69 28.48
C SER A 214 -5.05 14.70 27.83
N HIS A 215 -5.60 15.88 27.55
CA HIS A 215 -6.90 15.99 26.87
C HIS A 215 -6.75 15.54 25.40
N LEU A 216 -5.69 15.99 24.72
CA LEU A 216 -5.41 15.56 23.36
C LEU A 216 -5.23 14.04 23.28
N ASP A 217 -4.43 13.44 24.18
CA ASP A 217 -4.25 12.00 24.24
C ASP A 217 -5.58 11.26 24.39
N ARG A 218 -6.44 11.72 25.29
CA ARG A 218 -7.74 11.09 25.53
C ARG A 218 -8.64 11.12 24.30
N ILE A 219 -8.83 12.29 23.67
CA ILE A 219 -9.70 12.40 22.49
C ILE A 219 -9.12 11.64 21.29
N PHE A 220 -7.80 11.63 21.15
CA PHE A 220 -7.12 10.94 20.05
C PHE A 220 -7.18 9.42 20.24
N VAL A 221 -6.98 8.90 21.46
CA VAL A 221 -7.14 7.48 21.77
C VAL A 221 -8.58 7.03 21.57
N THR A 222 -9.56 7.84 22.01
CA THR A 222 -10.98 7.55 21.78
C THR A 222 -11.30 7.46 20.29
N ALA A 223 -10.74 8.36 19.47
CA ALA A 223 -10.99 8.41 18.04
C ALA A 223 -10.24 7.35 17.24
N PHE A 224 -8.97 7.09 17.60
CA PHE A 224 -8.06 6.33 16.75
C PHE A 224 -7.39 5.13 17.44
N GLY A 225 -7.74 4.83 18.69
CA GLY A 225 -7.23 3.68 19.43
C GLY A 225 -5.76 3.77 19.84
N GLN A 226 -5.10 4.92 19.67
CA GLN A 226 -3.69 5.12 19.97
C GLN A 226 -3.41 6.59 20.31
N THR A 227 -2.26 6.87 20.95
CA THR A 227 -1.85 8.25 21.24
C THR A 227 -1.35 8.99 20.01
N PRO A 228 -1.39 10.34 19.97
CA PRO A 228 -0.81 11.16 18.89
C PRO A 228 0.67 10.82 18.63
N ARG A 229 1.44 10.57 19.70
CA ARG A 229 2.85 10.18 19.61
C ARG A 229 3.03 8.83 18.90
N ALA A 230 2.26 7.81 19.29
CA ALA A 230 2.31 6.50 18.66
C ALA A 230 1.92 6.57 17.18
N TYR A 231 0.90 7.38 16.87
CA TYR A 231 0.48 7.64 15.50
C TYR A 231 1.60 8.27 14.66
N ALA A 232 2.19 9.36 15.14
CA ALA A 232 3.30 10.05 14.45
C ALA A 232 4.51 9.14 14.25
N GLU A 233 4.85 8.33 15.25
CA GLU A 233 5.96 7.38 15.16
C GLU A 233 5.70 6.31 14.07
N ARG A 234 4.45 5.83 13.96
CA ARG A 234 4.03 4.90 12.90
C ARG A 234 4.11 5.53 11.51
N CYS A 235 3.66 6.77 11.34
CA CYS A 235 3.78 7.51 10.09
C CYS A 235 5.25 7.65 9.67
N ARG A 236 6.12 8.02 10.59
CA ARG A 236 7.57 8.13 10.36
C ARG A 236 8.20 6.79 9.99
N LEU A 237 7.79 5.70 10.65
CA LEU A 237 8.28 4.36 10.32
C LEU A 237 7.82 3.92 8.92
N THR A 238 6.58 4.18 8.58
CA THR A 238 6.03 3.88 7.25
C THR A 238 6.80 4.62 6.16
N TRP A 239 7.03 5.91 6.35
CA TRP A 239 7.84 6.70 5.45
C TRP A 239 9.29 6.18 5.34
N ALA A 240 9.92 5.82 6.47
CA ALA A 240 11.27 5.26 6.48
C ALA A 240 11.34 3.96 5.66
N LYS A 241 10.37 3.08 5.84
CA LYS A 241 10.28 1.81 5.09
C LYS A 241 10.17 2.04 3.58
N GLN A 242 9.33 2.99 3.17
CA GLN A 242 9.18 3.35 1.75
C GLN A 242 10.46 3.95 1.17
N ALA A 243 11.08 4.91 1.89
CA ALA A 243 12.33 5.53 1.46
C ALA A 243 13.50 4.53 1.40
N LEU A 244 13.56 3.57 2.32
CA LEU A 244 14.56 2.50 2.31
C LEU A 244 14.31 1.48 1.20
N ALA A 245 13.08 1.25 0.83
CA ALA A 245 12.74 0.39 -0.29
C ALA A 245 13.15 1.00 -1.64
N SER A 246 13.29 2.31 -1.77
CA SER A 246 13.94 2.96 -2.90
C SER A 246 15.47 2.81 -2.76
N GLN A 247 16.15 2.22 -3.76
CA GLN A 247 17.61 2.01 -3.71
C GLN A 247 18.41 3.30 -3.90
N ASP A 248 17.78 4.35 -4.43
CA ASP A 248 18.42 5.60 -4.83
C ASP A 248 18.79 6.52 -3.65
N VAL A 249 18.25 6.25 -2.45
CA VAL A 249 18.43 7.09 -1.28
C VAL A 249 19.32 6.38 -0.25
N ALA A 250 20.49 6.94 0.06
CA ALA A 250 21.38 6.37 1.08
C ALA A 250 20.70 6.32 2.47
N VAL A 251 21.00 5.29 3.28
CA VAL A 251 20.47 5.15 4.66
C VAL A 251 20.70 6.42 5.48
N LYS A 252 21.88 7.03 5.32
CA LYS A 252 22.23 8.30 5.98
C LYS A 252 21.28 9.45 5.57
N GLN A 253 20.88 9.51 4.31
CA GLN A 253 19.95 10.54 3.83
C GLN A 253 18.54 10.31 4.37
N VAL A 254 18.09 9.05 4.49
CA VAL A 254 16.82 8.72 5.13
C VAL A 254 16.81 9.17 6.59
N ALA A 255 17.90 8.89 7.33
CA ALA A 255 18.07 9.34 8.72
C ALA A 255 17.98 10.86 8.85
N LEU A 256 18.68 11.60 8.00
CA LEU A 256 18.67 13.07 7.99
C LEU A 256 17.28 13.64 7.68
N ARG A 257 16.57 13.09 6.68
CA ARG A 257 15.21 13.53 6.32
C ARG A 257 14.21 13.30 7.45
N LEU A 258 14.42 12.27 8.28
CA LEU A 258 13.63 12.00 9.49
C LEU A 258 14.09 12.82 10.70
N GLY A 259 15.06 13.73 10.53
CA GLY A 259 15.55 14.61 11.61
C GLY A 259 16.49 13.93 12.60
N PHE A 260 17.04 12.76 12.29
CA PHE A 260 18.06 12.14 13.15
C PHE A 260 19.42 12.81 12.93
N ARG A 261 19.97 13.38 13.99
CA ARG A 261 21.31 14.00 13.97
C ARG A 261 22.41 12.98 13.69
N TYR A 262 22.27 11.75 14.23
CA TYR A 262 23.23 10.68 14.08
C TYR A 262 22.57 9.45 13.43
N PRO A 263 23.18 8.87 12.37
CA PRO A 263 22.65 7.67 11.71
C PRO A 263 22.51 6.45 12.63
N SER A 264 23.35 6.36 13.68
CA SER A 264 23.25 5.30 14.70
C SER A 264 21.93 5.35 15.48
N HIS A 265 21.46 6.54 15.83
CA HIS A 265 20.18 6.72 16.51
C HIS A 265 19.00 6.30 15.61
N PHE A 266 19.06 6.63 14.32
CA PHE A 266 18.10 6.16 13.33
C PHE A 266 18.12 4.62 13.23
N THR A 267 19.30 4.02 13.14
CA THR A 267 19.44 2.56 13.05
C THR A 267 18.82 1.87 14.25
N HIS A 268 19.11 2.34 15.46
CA HIS A 268 18.54 1.79 16.69
C HIS A 268 17.01 1.97 16.74
N TRP A 269 16.53 3.17 16.44
CA TRP A 269 15.08 3.48 16.37
C TRP A 269 14.36 2.60 15.36
N PHE A 270 14.90 2.48 14.15
CA PHE A 270 14.30 1.67 13.09
C PHE A 270 14.28 0.19 13.44
N GLN A 271 15.40 -0.33 13.99
CA GLN A 271 15.51 -1.74 14.40
C GLN A 271 14.51 -2.07 15.52
N LYS A 272 14.36 -1.17 16.50
CA LYS A 272 13.38 -1.34 17.59
C LYS A 272 11.95 -1.46 17.04
N LEU A 273 11.58 -0.69 16.03
CA LEU A 273 10.20 -0.64 15.51
C LEU A 273 9.94 -1.61 14.35
N ALA A 274 10.96 -1.89 13.54
CA ALA A 274 10.83 -2.74 12.35
C ALA A 274 11.34 -4.18 12.56
N GLY A 275 11.99 -4.47 13.70
CA GLY A 275 12.55 -5.80 14.02
C GLY A 275 13.84 -6.14 13.28
N GLN A 276 14.34 -5.27 12.39
CA GLN A 276 15.54 -5.47 11.59
C GLN A 276 16.24 -4.14 11.31
N THR A 277 17.55 -4.17 10.96
CA THR A 277 18.28 -2.94 10.66
C THR A 277 17.80 -2.30 9.35
N PRO A 278 17.99 -0.96 9.15
CA PRO A 278 17.67 -0.30 7.88
C PRO A 278 18.39 -0.93 6.67
N ARG A 279 19.61 -1.43 6.88
CA ARG A 279 20.41 -2.08 5.85
C ARG A 279 19.82 -3.44 5.45
N ASP A 280 19.43 -4.25 6.44
CA ASP A 280 18.80 -5.56 6.22
C ASP A 280 17.43 -5.39 5.56
N TYR A 281 16.65 -4.41 6.03
CA TYR A 281 15.36 -4.07 5.42
C TYR A 281 15.53 -3.75 3.93
N ARG A 282 16.48 -2.90 3.59
CA ARG A 282 16.82 -2.55 2.19
C ARG A 282 17.26 -3.77 1.39
N ALA A 283 18.16 -4.59 1.92
CA ALA A 283 18.65 -5.79 1.26
C ALA A 283 17.51 -6.79 1.00
N ASN A 284 16.63 -6.96 1.97
CA ASN A 284 15.46 -7.83 1.84
C ASN A 284 14.45 -7.28 0.83
N ALA A 285 14.18 -5.97 0.83
CA ALA A 285 13.36 -5.31 -0.17
C ALA A 285 13.97 -5.45 -1.59
N GLY A 286 15.30 -5.49 -1.71
CA GLY A 286 16.03 -5.76 -2.95
C GLY A 286 15.93 -7.22 -3.40
N ARG A 287 16.07 -8.18 -2.48
CA ARG A 287 15.98 -9.63 -2.79
C ARG A 287 14.58 -10.07 -3.21
N GLN A 288 13.54 -9.49 -2.61
CA GLN A 288 12.14 -9.74 -3.00
C GLN A 288 11.80 -9.21 -4.41
N ARG A 289 12.73 -8.46 -5.03
CA ARG A 289 12.62 -7.93 -6.39
C ARG A 289 13.24 -8.86 -7.45
N VAL A 290 14.07 -9.79 -7.03
CA VAL A 290 14.82 -10.71 -7.92
C VAL A 290 14.19 -12.12 -7.92
N ALA A 291 13.37 -12.43 -6.94
CA ALA A 291 12.56 -13.65 -6.86
C ALA A 291 11.14 -13.35 -7.34
#